data_40c9cc897581948167160f6278ce8a2f
#
_entry.id   40c9cc897581948167160f6278ce8a2f
#
_cell.length_a   1.000
_cell.length_b   1.000
_cell.length_c   1.000
_cell.angle_alpha   90.00
_cell.angle_beta   90.00
_cell.angle_gamma   90.00
#
_symmetry.space_group_name_H-M   'P 1'
#
loop_
_entity.id
_entity.type
_entity.pdbx_description
1 polymer ?
#
loop_
_entity_poly.entity_id
_entity_poly.type
_entity_poly.pdbx_seq_one_letter_code
_entity_poly.pdbx_strand_id
1 'polypeptide(L)'
;MGDLNDDPTSKSLVEGLSCKPDVEKVGPSDMFNPWYNILAKQGKGTLMYNGSWNLFDQIIMSPNALNVNGEKDYSNLKFWKNEVFRRDYLIQSEGKYKGSPKRTTAGGVWLDGFSDHLPVVIYLLKEQQQ
;
A
#
# COMPACT_ATOMS: atom_id res chain seq x y z
N MET A 1 9.61 3.09 -2.54
CA MET A 1 8.19 2.98 -2.90
C MET A 1 8.02 2.68 -4.38
N GLY A 2 6.94 2.01 -4.74
CA GLY A 2 6.59 1.69 -6.11
C GLY A 2 5.88 0.36 -6.23
N ASP A 3 5.71 -0.08 -7.47
CA ASP A 3 5.27 -1.42 -7.80
C ASP A 3 6.45 -2.38 -7.61
N LEU A 4 6.37 -3.19 -6.57
CA LEU A 4 7.45 -4.12 -6.19
C LEU A 4 7.31 -5.50 -6.85
N ASN A 5 6.25 -5.72 -7.60
CA ASN A 5 5.88 -7.02 -8.18
C ASN A 5 5.81 -8.17 -7.17
N ASP A 6 5.63 -7.82 -5.90
CA ASP A 6 5.55 -8.76 -4.78
C ASP A 6 4.54 -8.26 -3.75
N ASP A 7 3.83 -9.17 -3.12
CA ASP A 7 2.92 -8.83 -2.04
C ASP A 7 3.67 -8.50 -0.75
N PRO A 8 3.06 -7.70 0.16
CA PRO A 8 3.67 -7.41 1.47
C PRO A 8 3.97 -8.65 2.31
N THR A 9 3.28 -9.75 2.02
CA THR A 9 3.43 -11.05 2.70
C THR A 9 4.52 -11.92 2.09
N SER A 10 5.12 -11.50 0.96
CA SER A 10 6.16 -12.26 0.27
C SER A 10 7.46 -12.30 1.08
N LYS A 11 8.23 -13.37 0.90
CA LYS A 11 9.52 -13.56 1.60
C LYS A 11 10.51 -12.44 1.33
N SER A 12 10.51 -11.90 0.11
CA SER A 12 11.36 -10.76 -0.26
C SER A 12 11.16 -9.57 0.68
N LEU A 13 9.92 -9.30 1.07
CA LEU A 13 9.57 -8.21 1.98
C LEU A 13 9.77 -8.59 3.45
N VAL A 14 9.20 -9.72 3.86
CA VAL A 14 9.20 -10.15 5.27
C VAL A 14 10.60 -10.54 5.75
N GLU A 15 11.33 -11.31 4.96
CA GLU A 15 12.67 -11.81 5.31
C GLU A 15 13.76 -10.95 4.67
N GLY A 16 13.67 -10.68 3.37
CA GLY A 16 14.70 -9.96 2.61
C GLY A 16 14.91 -8.53 3.09
N LEU A 17 13.83 -7.77 3.28
CA LEU A 17 13.87 -6.40 3.78
C LEU A 17 13.58 -6.29 5.27
N SER A 18 13.38 -7.41 5.95
CA SER A 18 12.99 -7.42 7.38
C SER A 18 11.80 -6.50 7.68
N CYS A 19 10.78 -6.55 6.83
CA CYS A 19 9.58 -5.73 7.00
C CYS A 19 8.71 -6.24 8.13
N LYS A 20 8.25 -5.32 8.99
CA LYS A 20 7.33 -5.59 10.08
C LYS A 20 5.99 -4.93 9.78
N PRO A 21 4.87 -5.59 10.11
CA PRO A 21 3.52 -5.07 9.82
C PRO A 21 3.00 -4.06 10.84
N ASP A 22 3.57 -4.05 12.03
CA ASP A 22 3.12 -3.21 13.14
C ASP A 22 4.27 -2.35 13.65
N VAL A 23 3.97 -1.10 13.99
CA VAL A 23 4.98 -0.12 14.46
C VAL A 23 5.74 -0.65 15.69
N GLU A 24 5.03 -1.30 16.63
CA GLU A 24 5.59 -1.81 17.87
C GLU A 24 6.61 -2.93 17.67
N LYS A 25 6.58 -3.58 16.51
CA LYS A 25 7.49 -4.70 16.16
C LYS A 25 8.74 -4.27 15.41
N VAL A 26 8.80 -2.99 15.03
CA VAL A 26 9.91 -2.46 14.23
C VAL A 26 11.11 -2.19 15.12
N GLY A 27 12.20 -2.93 14.88
CA GLY A 27 13.49 -2.69 15.50
C GLY A 27 14.37 -1.74 14.68
N PRO A 28 15.58 -1.39 15.18
CA PRO A 28 16.46 -0.42 14.52
C PRO A 28 16.91 -0.80 13.11
N SER A 29 16.95 -2.09 12.80
CA SER A 29 17.38 -2.62 11.50
C SER A 29 16.23 -3.12 10.64
N ASP A 30 14.99 -2.96 11.12
CA ASP A 30 13.80 -3.38 10.40
C ASP A 30 13.23 -2.26 9.55
N MET A 31 12.35 -2.64 8.62
CA MET A 31 11.53 -1.71 7.85
C MET A 31 10.07 -1.85 8.30
N PHE A 32 9.31 -0.79 8.17
CA PHE A 32 7.87 -0.80 8.45
C PHE A 32 7.09 -0.91 7.14
N ASN A 33 6.22 -1.91 7.05
CA ASN A 33 5.34 -2.10 5.89
C ASN A 33 3.87 -2.08 6.31
N PRO A 34 3.20 -0.92 6.22
CA PRO A 34 1.80 -0.79 6.63
C PRO A 34 0.82 -1.51 5.69
N TRP A 35 1.29 -2.00 4.55
CA TRP A 35 0.45 -2.66 3.54
C TRP A 35 0.19 -4.13 3.84
N TYR A 36 1.02 -4.75 4.68
CA TYR A 36 0.84 -6.15 5.08
C TYR A 36 -0.56 -6.42 5.63
N ASN A 37 -1.00 -5.63 6.61
CA ASN A 37 -2.31 -5.82 7.23
C ASN A 37 -3.47 -5.43 6.30
N ILE A 38 -3.26 -4.50 5.37
CA ILE A 38 -4.25 -4.15 4.36
C ILE A 38 -4.59 -5.37 3.49
N LEU A 39 -3.59 -6.09 3.04
CA LEU A 39 -3.80 -7.31 2.25
C LEU A 39 -4.23 -8.48 3.13
N ALA A 40 -3.46 -8.80 4.16
CA ALA A 40 -3.64 -10.02 4.95
C ALA A 40 -4.90 -10.02 5.82
N LYS A 41 -5.27 -8.87 6.40
CA LYS A 41 -6.42 -8.76 7.31
C LYS A 41 -7.67 -8.20 6.64
N GLN A 42 -7.52 -7.29 5.67
CA GLN A 42 -8.65 -6.63 5.03
C GLN A 42 -8.96 -7.17 3.62
N GLY A 43 -8.06 -7.97 3.05
CA GLY A 43 -8.22 -8.52 1.70
C GLY A 43 -8.24 -7.46 0.59
N LYS A 44 -7.68 -6.27 0.86
CA LYS A 44 -7.61 -5.18 -0.11
C LYS A 44 -6.28 -5.20 -0.82
N GLY A 45 -6.31 -4.88 -2.12
CA GLY A 45 -5.11 -4.82 -2.95
C GLY A 45 -5.14 -3.63 -3.89
N THR A 46 -4.09 -3.53 -4.71
CA THR A 46 -3.94 -2.48 -5.72
C THR A 46 -4.19 -2.97 -7.13
N LEU A 47 -4.07 -4.27 -7.37
CA LEU A 47 -4.35 -4.88 -8.65
C LEU A 47 -5.08 -6.21 -8.47
N MET A 48 -5.77 -6.63 -9.51
CA MET A 48 -6.45 -7.93 -9.51
C MET A 48 -5.84 -8.83 -10.60
N TYR A 49 -5.41 -10.01 -10.19
CA TYR A 49 -4.89 -11.03 -11.08
C TYR A 49 -5.58 -12.37 -10.80
N ASN A 50 -6.08 -13.00 -11.85
CA ASN A 50 -6.83 -14.27 -11.75
C ASN A 50 -7.95 -14.25 -10.70
N GLY A 51 -8.67 -13.12 -10.59
CA GLY A 51 -9.77 -12.98 -9.64
C GLY A 51 -9.37 -12.71 -8.20
N SER A 52 -8.09 -12.57 -7.92
CA SER A 52 -7.57 -12.30 -6.58
C SER A 52 -6.87 -10.95 -6.52
N TRP A 53 -7.02 -10.26 -5.37
CA TRP A 53 -6.31 -9.01 -5.12
C TRP A 53 -4.87 -9.28 -4.70
N ASN A 54 -3.95 -8.57 -5.34
CA ASN A 54 -2.55 -8.44 -4.93
C ASN A 54 -2.28 -6.99 -4.56
N LEU A 55 -1.26 -6.77 -3.74
CA LEU A 55 -0.86 -5.43 -3.30
C LEU A 55 0.62 -5.22 -3.59
N PHE A 56 0.95 -4.91 -4.86
CA PHE A 56 2.33 -4.73 -5.28
C PHE A 56 2.84 -3.31 -5.08
N ASP A 57 1.91 -2.35 -5.01
CA ASP A 57 2.24 -0.92 -4.87
C ASP A 57 2.37 -0.59 -3.40
N GLN A 58 3.59 -0.36 -2.94
CA GLN A 58 3.90 -0.23 -1.52
C GLN A 58 4.82 0.96 -1.25
N ILE A 59 4.60 1.59 -0.10
CA ILE A 59 5.48 2.60 0.47
C ILE A 59 5.98 2.04 1.80
N ILE A 60 7.24 1.66 1.83
CA ILE A 60 7.90 1.06 2.97
C ILE A 60 8.76 2.12 3.64
N MET A 61 8.78 2.15 4.96
CA MET A 61 9.42 3.21 5.73
C MET A 61 10.48 2.67 6.68
N SER A 62 11.51 3.47 6.90
CA SER A 62 12.51 3.23 7.94
C SER A 62 11.97 3.62 9.33
N PRO A 63 12.60 3.16 10.42
CA PRO A 63 12.18 3.51 11.78
C PRO A 63 12.12 5.02 12.06
N ASN A 64 12.92 5.83 11.35
CA ASN A 64 12.93 7.29 11.52
C ASN A 64 11.59 7.95 11.22
N ALA A 65 10.75 7.34 10.39
CA ALA A 65 9.42 7.82 10.06
C ALA A 65 8.36 7.37 11.07
N LEU A 66 8.74 6.76 12.19
CA LEU A 66 7.82 6.15 13.15
C LEU A 66 8.00 6.74 14.54
N ASN A 67 6.90 6.81 15.29
CA ASN A 67 6.90 6.97 16.72
C ASN A 67 6.81 5.60 17.38
N VAL A 68 7.95 5.07 17.84
CA VAL A 68 8.03 3.77 18.49
C VAL A 68 7.91 3.92 20.01
N ASN A 69 7.53 2.85 20.70
CA ASN A 69 7.47 2.82 22.17
C ASN A 69 6.59 3.92 22.80
N GLY A 70 5.51 4.32 22.11
CA GLY A 70 4.60 5.34 22.61
C GLY A 70 5.13 6.77 22.51
N GLU A 71 6.23 6.99 21.81
CA GLU A 71 6.73 8.33 21.53
C GLU A 71 5.70 9.19 20.79
N LYS A 72 5.76 10.49 21.01
CA LYS A 72 4.94 11.49 20.33
C LYS A 72 5.82 12.63 19.82
N ASP A 73 6.88 12.26 19.09
CA ASP A 73 7.82 13.21 18.50
C ASP A 73 7.38 13.52 17.08
N TYR A 74 6.92 14.73 16.83
CA TYR A 74 6.51 15.23 15.52
C TYR A 74 7.42 16.36 15.02
N SER A 75 8.64 16.47 15.53
CA SER A 75 9.64 17.40 15.01
C SER A 75 10.03 17.11 13.57
N ASN A 76 9.90 15.86 13.15
CA ASN A 76 10.03 15.39 11.78
C ASN A 76 8.75 14.69 11.32
N LEU A 77 8.67 14.40 10.02
CA LEU A 77 7.53 13.69 9.45
C LEU A 77 7.44 12.26 10.04
N LYS A 78 6.28 11.94 10.59
CA LYS A 78 5.97 10.63 11.17
C LYS A 78 4.74 10.02 10.55
N PHE A 79 4.77 8.71 10.34
CA PHE A 79 3.65 7.95 9.81
C PHE A 79 2.43 8.05 10.72
N TRP A 80 1.29 8.33 10.12
CA TRP A 80 0.00 8.33 10.79
C TRP A 80 -0.91 7.21 10.31
N LYS A 81 -1.22 7.19 9.02
CA LYS A 81 -2.10 6.15 8.43
C LYS A 81 -1.80 5.95 6.94
N ASN A 82 -2.36 4.89 6.40
CA ASN A 82 -2.26 4.54 4.99
C ASN A 82 -3.59 4.04 4.46
N GLU A 83 -3.77 4.16 3.15
CA GLU A 83 -4.93 3.62 2.45
C GLU A 83 -4.60 3.23 1.01
N VAL A 84 -5.31 2.23 0.50
CA VAL A 84 -5.46 2.03 -0.94
C VAL A 84 -6.55 2.99 -1.40
N PHE A 85 -6.21 3.91 -2.29
CA PHE A 85 -7.16 4.90 -2.80
C PHE A 85 -8.11 4.23 -3.80
N ARG A 86 -9.29 3.86 -3.31
CA ARG A 86 -10.32 3.20 -4.12
C ARG A 86 -11.54 4.11 -4.21
N ARG A 87 -11.93 4.44 -5.45
CA ARG A 87 -13.14 5.19 -5.76
C ARG A 87 -13.89 4.46 -6.87
N ASP A 88 -15.20 4.61 -6.94
CA ASP A 88 -16.03 3.88 -7.90
C ASP A 88 -15.62 4.14 -9.35
N TYR A 89 -15.20 5.37 -9.67
CA TYR A 89 -14.74 5.70 -11.02
C TYR A 89 -13.41 5.03 -11.43
N LEU A 90 -12.68 4.45 -10.46
CA LEU A 90 -11.46 3.68 -10.71
C LEU A 90 -11.71 2.20 -10.90
N ILE A 91 -12.95 1.74 -10.71
CA ILE A 91 -13.33 0.33 -10.72
C ILE A 91 -14.21 0.04 -11.93
N GLN A 92 -13.94 -1.06 -12.61
CA GLN A 92 -14.76 -1.56 -13.72
C GLN A 92 -16.14 -1.94 -13.18
N SER A 93 -17.20 -1.33 -13.75
CA SER A 93 -18.56 -1.50 -13.26
C SER A 93 -19.30 -2.70 -13.83
N GLU A 94 -18.84 -3.22 -14.99
CA GLU A 94 -19.53 -4.29 -15.71
C GLU A 94 -18.56 -5.15 -16.53
N GLY A 95 -19.08 -6.24 -17.10
CA GLY A 95 -18.33 -7.13 -17.98
C GLY A 95 -17.40 -8.10 -17.24
N LYS A 96 -16.51 -8.72 -17.99
CA LYS A 96 -15.57 -9.77 -17.52
C LYS A 96 -14.68 -9.30 -16.36
N TYR A 97 -14.32 -8.02 -16.35
CA TYR A 97 -13.38 -7.45 -15.37
C TYR A 97 -14.09 -6.62 -14.31
N LYS A 98 -15.40 -6.80 -14.13
CA LYS A 98 -16.17 -6.12 -13.09
C LYS A 98 -15.51 -6.29 -11.71
N GLY A 99 -15.37 -5.18 -10.98
CA GLY A 99 -14.78 -5.16 -9.64
C GLY A 99 -13.26 -4.99 -9.61
N SER A 100 -12.58 -5.13 -10.77
CA SER A 100 -11.14 -4.85 -10.87
C SER A 100 -10.88 -3.38 -11.19
N PRO A 101 -9.63 -2.89 -11.02
CA PRO A 101 -9.27 -1.55 -11.47
C PRO A 101 -9.60 -1.35 -12.95
N LYS A 102 -10.20 -0.20 -13.26
CA LYS A 102 -10.59 0.13 -14.63
C LYS A 102 -9.38 0.59 -15.43
N ARG A 103 -8.81 -0.34 -16.17
CA ARG A 103 -7.61 -0.10 -17.02
C ARG A 103 -7.94 0.68 -18.28
N THR A 104 -6.93 1.28 -18.86
CA THR A 104 -7.04 2.05 -20.11
C THR A 104 -7.47 1.16 -21.28
N THR A 105 -6.87 -0.03 -21.37
CA THR A 105 -7.15 -1.01 -22.43
C THR A 105 -7.16 -2.43 -21.86
N ALA A 106 -7.91 -3.32 -22.50
CA ALA A 106 -7.84 -4.75 -22.23
C ALA A 106 -8.15 -5.52 -23.52
N GLY A 107 -7.27 -6.48 -23.89
CA GLY A 107 -7.44 -7.27 -25.10
C GLY A 107 -7.52 -6.45 -26.38
N GLY A 108 -6.83 -5.32 -26.47
CA GLY A 108 -6.87 -4.41 -27.62
C GLY A 108 -8.08 -3.47 -27.64
N VAL A 109 -8.96 -3.54 -26.65
CA VAL A 109 -10.16 -2.68 -26.56
C VAL A 109 -9.87 -1.51 -25.61
N TRP A 110 -10.23 -0.30 -26.03
CA TRP A 110 -10.16 0.90 -25.21
C TRP A 110 -11.29 0.90 -24.19
N LEU A 111 -10.96 0.99 -22.90
CA LEU A 111 -11.92 0.97 -21.79
C LEU A 111 -12.07 2.32 -21.08
N ASP A 112 -11.26 3.32 -21.47
CA ASP A 112 -11.31 4.67 -20.89
C ASP A 112 -11.08 4.70 -19.38
N GLY A 113 -10.24 3.80 -18.88
CA GLY A 113 -9.82 3.78 -17.48
C GLY A 113 -8.49 4.49 -17.27
N PHE A 114 -8.10 4.64 -15.99
CA PHE A 114 -6.88 5.35 -15.60
C PHE A 114 -5.67 4.42 -15.51
N SER A 115 -5.85 3.26 -14.86
CA SER A 115 -4.77 2.32 -14.60
C SER A 115 -5.35 0.96 -14.21
N ASP A 116 -4.57 -0.10 -14.40
CA ASP A 116 -4.86 -1.43 -13.86
C ASP A 116 -4.41 -1.59 -12.40
N HIS A 117 -3.83 -0.54 -11.82
CA HIS A 117 -3.51 -0.46 -10.40
C HIS A 117 -4.26 0.68 -9.72
N LEU A 118 -4.63 0.49 -8.46
CA LEU A 118 -5.15 1.56 -7.60
C LEU A 118 -4.00 2.30 -6.92
N PRO A 119 -4.11 3.63 -6.74
CA PRO A 119 -3.10 4.39 -6.02
C PRO A 119 -3.00 4.00 -4.55
N VAL A 120 -1.81 4.11 -4.00
CA VAL A 120 -1.56 3.97 -2.56
C VAL A 120 -1.19 5.32 -1.96
N VAL A 121 -1.66 5.59 -0.75
CA VAL A 121 -1.46 6.86 -0.06
C VAL A 121 -1.03 6.60 1.38
N ILE A 122 -0.02 7.33 1.83
CA ILE A 122 0.31 7.44 3.25
C ILE A 122 0.10 8.87 3.73
N TYR A 123 -0.21 9.00 5.00
CA TYR A 123 -0.37 10.29 5.66
C TYR A 123 0.73 10.43 6.70
N LEU A 124 1.47 11.51 6.61
CA LEU A 124 2.56 11.83 7.52
C LEU A 124 2.20 13.10 8.31
N LEU A 125 2.53 13.12 9.58
CA LEU A 125 2.31 14.26 10.46
C LEU A 125 3.63 14.89 10.85
N LYS A 126 3.63 16.20 10.92
CA LYS A 126 4.72 17.00 11.45
C LYS A 126 4.13 18.17 12.23
N GLU A 127 4.75 18.54 13.36
CA GLU A 127 4.31 19.71 14.11
C GLU A 127 4.49 20.99 13.28
N GLN A 128 3.56 21.91 13.44
CA GLN A 128 3.64 23.19 12.79
C GLN A 128 4.71 24.05 13.47
N GLN A 129 5.63 24.56 12.70
CA GLN A 129 6.59 25.55 13.17
C GLN A 129 5.93 26.92 13.24
N GLN A 130 6.12 27.60 14.36
CA GLN A 130 5.65 28.97 14.56
C GLN A 130 6.76 29.97 14.22
#